data_d0c110f39bbf6e61ea7fee2c5068ed43
#
_entry.id   d0c110f39bbf6e61ea7fee2c5068ed43
#
_cell.length_a   1.000
_cell.length_b   1.000
_cell.length_c   1.000
_cell.angle_alpha   90.00
_cell.angle_beta   90.00
_cell.angle_gamma   90.00
#
_symmetry.space_group_name_H-M   'P 1'
#
loop_
_entity.id
_entity.type
_entity.pdbx_description
1 polymer ?
#
loop_
_entity_poly.entity_id
_entity_poly.type
_entity_poly.pdbx_seq_one_letter_code
_entity_poly.pdbx_strand_id
1 'polypeptide(L)'
;MREILPGVFTWGSTYADRPWDLNGYAIVFTGGTVLIDPPALEEADWQKLPKPITTVVLTNRDHVRDAVLFRTRHGARIIAGKDEVSQFSPLTIDAVVQEGDLIDGALRVIHLPGKSPGEIALYLDPAYHAVSRKMGGILFLGDAIIGNPPGALGLIPEEKLDDPKTLRGSLPKILDYQFEVLLLCDGQPVLSDAKQKVSEFVKKLG
;
A
#
# COMPACT_ATOMS: atom_id res chain seq x y z
N MET A 1 3.63 -0.87 16.85
CA MET A 1 4.13 -0.03 15.73
C MET A 1 5.66 0.06 15.80
N ARG A 2 6.36 0.04 14.68
CA ARG A 2 7.83 0.16 14.58
C ARG A 2 8.24 0.96 13.36
N GLU A 3 9.35 1.66 13.41
CA GLU A 3 9.99 2.27 12.26
C GLU A 3 10.69 1.16 11.46
N ILE A 4 10.35 0.99 10.18
CA ILE A 4 10.92 -0.04 9.29
C ILE A 4 12.02 0.53 8.40
N LEU A 5 11.88 1.79 8.03
CA LEU A 5 12.87 2.62 7.32
C LEU A 5 12.78 4.04 7.90
N PRO A 6 13.84 4.88 7.79
CA PRO A 6 13.78 6.23 8.34
C PRO A 6 12.55 7.01 7.86
N GLY A 7 11.68 7.44 8.79
CA GLY A 7 10.43 8.14 8.49
C GLY A 7 9.32 7.28 7.86
N VAL A 8 9.51 5.97 7.77
CA VAL A 8 8.48 5.01 7.34
C VAL A 8 8.23 4.03 8.49
N PHE A 9 7.00 4.03 8.98
CA PHE A 9 6.56 3.18 10.09
C PHE A 9 5.60 2.11 9.60
N THR A 10 5.56 0.98 10.30
CA THR A 10 4.61 -0.10 10.04
C THR A 10 4.05 -0.65 11.35
N TRP A 11 2.84 -1.14 11.26
CA TRP A 11 2.20 -1.98 12.26
C TRP A 11 1.29 -2.97 11.55
N GLY A 12 0.94 -4.01 12.24
CA GLY A 12 0.11 -5.05 11.66
C GLY A 12 -0.89 -5.61 12.66
N SER A 13 -1.90 -6.26 12.13
CA SER A 13 -2.86 -7.05 12.88
C SER A 13 -2.83 -8.48 12.36
N THR A 14 -2.74 -9.44 13.29
CA THR A 14 -2.85 -10.86 12.98
C THR A 14 -4.29 -11.30 13.20
N TYR A 15 -4.87 -11.99 12.24
CA TYR A 15 -6.22 -12.53 12.33
C TYR A 15 -6.19 -14.06 12.33
N ALA A 16 -7.03 -14.68 13.17
CA ALA A 16 -7.04 -16.14 13.33
C ALA A 16 -7.46 -16.92 12.06
N ASP A 17 -8.16 -16.24 11.16
CA ASP A 17 -8.66 -16.79 9.90
C ASP A 17 -7.71 -16.58 8.71
N ARG A 18 -6.56 -15.95 8.94
CA ARG A 18 -5.57 -15.63 7.89
C ARG A 18 -4.18 -16.14 8.26
N PRO A 19 -3.44 -16.75 7.32
CA PRO A 19 -2.09 -17.25 7.59
C PRO A 19 -1.02 -16.15 7.48
N TRP A 20 -1.40 -14.87 7.33
CA TRP A 20 -0.48 -13.72 7.22
C TRP A 20 -1.02 -12.49 7.93
N ASP A 21 -0.11 -11.58 8.30
CA ASP A 21 -0.44 -10.31 8.92
C ASP A 21 -0.96 -9.29 7.89
N LEU A 22 -1.88 -8.43 8.33
CA LEU A 22 -2.28 -7.22 7.60
C LEU A 22 -1.42 -6.06 8.07
N ASN A 23 -0.67 -5.44 7.18
CA ASN A 23 0.21 -4.32 7.50
C ASN A 23 -0.41 -2.99 7.06
N GLY A 24 -0.23 -1.97 7.90
CA GLY A 24 -0.40 -0.57 7.53
C GLY A 24 0.94 0.15 7.57
N TYR A 25 1.01 1.25 6.83
CA TYR A 25 2.22 2.06 6.78
C TYR A 25 1.90 3.53 7.08
N ALA A 26 2.86 4.21 7.71
CA ALA A 26 2.85 5.65 7.89
C ALA A 26 4.13 6.24 7.30
N ILE A 27 4.01 7.23 6.42
CA ILE A 27 5.12 7.89 5.78
C ILE A 27 5.12 9.35 6.20
N VAL A 28 6.24 9.83 6.73
CA VAL A 28 6.40 11.20 7.18
C VAL A 28 6.84 12.10 6.03
N PHE A 29 6.02 13.11 5.73
CA PHE A 29 6.33 14.19 4.79
C PHE A 29 6.46 15.53 5.52
N THR A 30 7.00 16.54 4.86
CA THR A 30 7.11 17.89 5.43
C THR A 30 5.75 18.47 5.85
N GLY A 31 4.67 18.14 5.11
CA GLY A 31 3.32 18.64 5.37
C GLY A 31 2.51 17.80 6.37
N GLY A 32 3.00 16.61 6.74
CA GLY A 32 2.28 15.70 7.63
C GLY A 32 2.55 14.24 7.29
N THR A 33 1.76 13.36 7.87
CA THR A 33 1.90 11.91 7.72
C THR A 33 0.79 11.35 6.83
N VAL A 34 1.18 10.58 5.85
CA VAL A 34 0.29 9.78 5.01
C VAL A 34 0.24 8.36 5.54
N LEU A 35 -0.94 7.83 5.72
CA LEU A 35 -1.18 6.43 6.08
C LEU A 35 -1.60 5.64 4.84
N ILE A 36 -1.13 4.41 4.73
CA ILE A 36 -1.53 3.47 3.67
C ILE A 36 -2.17 2.27 4.34
N ASP A 37 -3.41 1.97 3.98
CA ASP A 37 -4.21 0.81 4.42
C ASP A 37 -4.13 0.56 5.94
N PRO A 38 -4.40 1.55 6.80
CA PRO A 38 -4.11 1.46 8.23
C PRO A 38 -5.03 0.46 8.93
N PRO A 39 -4.51 -0.69 9.46
CA PRO A 39 -5.27 -1.56 10.33
C PRO A 39 -5.41 -0.95 11.72
N ALA A 40 -6.15 -1.64 12.60
CA ALA A 40 -6.30 -1.24 14.00
C ALA A 40 -4.93 -0.99 14.64
N LEU A 41 -4.86 0.09 15.41
CA LEU A 41 -3.67 0.47 16.15
C LEU A 41 -3.93 0.30 17.65
N GLU A 42 -3.02 -0.38 18.33
CA GLU A 42 -3.06 -0.54 19.77
C GLU A 42 -3.01 0.83 20.49
N GLU A 43 -3.74 0.99 21.59
CA GLU A 43 -3.85 2.29 22.28
C GLU A 43 -2.47 2.87 22.65
N ALA A 44 -1.53 2.03 23.07
CA ALA A 44 -0.17 2.44 23.41
C ALA A 44 0.64 2.97 22.20
N ASP A 45 0.23 2.65 20.99
CA ASP A 45 0.93 3.05 19.76
C ASP A 45 0.40 4.35 19.14
N TRP A 46 -0.81 4.81 19.55
CA TRP A 46 -1.38 6.07 19.06
C TRP A 46 -0.49 7.29 19.33
N GLN A 47 0.25 7.27 20.46
CA GLN A 47 1.17 8.36 20.81
C GLN A 47 2.47 8.33 20.01
N LYS A 48 2.85 7.16 19.48
CA LYS A 48 4.06 6.96 18.68
C LYS A 48 3.86 7.35 17.21
N LEU A 49 2.60 7.44 16.77
CA LEU A 49 2.29 7.77 15.39
C LEU A 49 2.69 9.21 15.07
N PRO A 50 3.55 9.45 14.05
CA PRO A 50 3.97 10.79 13.68
C PRO A 50 2.78 11.67 13.29
N LYS A 51 2.76 12.92 13.76
CA LYS A 51 1.67 13.88 13.57
C LYS A 51 2.17 15.14 12.89
N PRO A 52 1.30 15.92 12.18
CA PRO A 52 -0.13 15.65 11.97
C PRO A 52 -0.36 14.51 10.97
N ILE A 53 -1.44 13.75 11.15
CA ILE A 53 -1.91 12.79 10.15
C ILE A 53 -2.87 13.52 9.23
N THR A 54 -2.54 13.59 7.94
CA THR A 54 -3.26 14.41 6.96
C THR A 54 -4.06 13.59 5.97
N THR A 55 -3.58 12.40 5.65
CA THR A 55 -4.12 11.60 4.55
C THR A 55 -4.10 10.11 4.91
N VAL A 56 -5.16 9.40 4.53
CA VAL A 56 -5.26 7.96 4.48
C VAL A 56 -5.46 7.55 3.03
N VAL A 57 -4.61 6.71 2.49
CA VAL A 57 -4.74 6.14 1.14
C VAL A 57 -5.20 4.70 1.26
N LEU A 58 -6.27 4.36 0.56
CA LEU A 58 -6.79 3.00 0.42
C LEU A 58 -6.34 2.43 -0.91
N THR A 59 -5.61 1.32 -0.90
CA THR A 59 -5.10 0.70 -2.13
C THR A 59 -6.20 -0.02 -2.89
N ASN A 60 -7.20 -0.58 -2.20
CA ASN A 60 -8.37 -1.22 -2.77
C ASN A 60 -9.56 -1.19 -1.79
N ARG A 61 -10.73 -1.64 -2.24
CA ARG A 61 -12.00 -1.63 -1.48
C ARG A 61 -11.99 -2.46 -0.19
N ASP A 62 -11.16 -3.50 -0.13
CA ASP A 62 -11.09 -4.40 1.03
C ASP A 62 -10.16 -3.86 2.12
N HIS A 63 -9.43 -2.78 1.83
CA HIS A 63 -8.46 -2.17 2.73
C HIS A 63 -8.97 -0.91 3.46
N VAL A 64 -10.30 -0.76 3.61
CA VAL A 64 -10.89 0.32 4.44
C VAL A 64 -10.37 0.25 5.87
N ARG A 65 -10.31 -0.94 6.43
CA ARG A 65 -9.74 -1.22 7.76
C ARG A 65 -10.19 -0.15 8.78
N ASP A 66 -9.26 0.54 9.47
CA ASP A 66 -9.57 1.57 10.46
C ASP A 66 -9.51 3.02 9.92
N ALA A 67 -9.56 3.21 8.60
CA ALA A 67 -9.47 4.53 7.95
C ALA A 67 -10.46 5.56 8.54
N VAL A 68 -11.69 5.12 8.85
CA VAL A 68 -12.73 5.97 9.45
C VAL A 68 -12.30 6.50 10.83
N LEU A 69 -11.62 5.66 11.63
CA LEU A 69 -11.13 6.06 12.94
C LEU A 69 -10.05 7.13 12.83
N PHE A 70 -9.12 7.00 11.86
CA PHE A 70 -8.09 8.00 11.59
C PHE A 70 -8.69 9.31 11.10
N ARG A 71 -9.72 9.28 10.22
CA ARG A 71 -10.48 10.47 9.85
C ARG A 71 -11.10 11.14 11.06
N THR A 72 -11.79 10.38 11.90
CA THR A 72 -12.52 10.91 13.06
C THR A 72 -11.58 11.53 14.09
N ARG A 73 -10.44 10.89 14.37
CA ARG A 73 -9.49 11.36 15.39
C ARG A 73 -8.59 12.50 14.91
N HIS A 74 -8.28 12.57 13.63
CA HIS A 74 -7.22 13.47 13.10
C HIS A 74 -7.69 14.40 11.99
N GLY A 75 -8.92 14.25 11.50
CA GLY A 75 -9.39 15.00 10.33
C GLY A 75 -8.69 14.59 9.03
N ALA A 76 -8.09 13.40 8.99
CA ALA A 76 -7.38 12.92 7.82
C ALA A 76 -8.33 12.71 6.63
N ARG A 77 -7.93 13.14 5.44
CA ARG A 77 -8.66 12.87 4.20
C ARG A 77 -8.48 11.41 3.79
N ILE A 78 -9.53 10.77 3.30
CA ILE A 78 -9.44 9.42 2.74
C ILE A 78 -9.40 9.52 1.22
N ILE A 79 -8.37 8.93 0.61
CA ILE A 79 -8.10 8.94 -0.82
C ILE A 79 -8.11 7.51 -1.34
N ALA A 80 -8.67 7.28 -2.53
CA ALA A 80 -8.68 5.97 -3.18
C ALA A 80 -8.58 6.10 -4.70
N GLY A 81 -8.30 4.99 -5.37
CA GLY A 81 -8.30 4.89 -6.82
C GLY A 81 -9.66 5.24 -7.41
N LYS A 82 -9.68 5.98 -8.52
CA LYS A 82 -10.88 6.49 -9.19
C LYS A 82 -11.90 5.38 -9.49
N ASP A 83 -11.43 4.27 -10.02
CA ASP A 83 -12.31 3.18 -10.47
C ASP A 83 -12.79 2.30 -9.31
N GLU A 84 -12.36 2.58 -8.07
CA GLU A 84 -12.75 1.89 -6.85
C GLU A 84 -13.85 2.63 -6.05
N VAL A 85 -14.06 3.92 -6.32
CA VAL A 85 -14.88 4.80 -5.45
C VAL A 85 -16.28 4.27 -5.22
N SER A 86 -16.94 3.74 -6.26
CA SER A 86 -18.29 3.18 -6.14
C SER A 86 -18.39 1.96 -5.20
N GLN A 87 -17.27 1.31 -4.94
CA GLN A 87 -17.19 0.11 -4.10
C GLN A 87 -17.09 0.41 -2.60
N PHE A 88 -16.83 1.67 -2.23
CA PHE A 88 -16.62 2.05 -0.83
C PHE A 88 -17.91 2.43 -0.07
N SER A 89 -19.06 2.50 -0.74
CA SER A 89 -20.32 2.86 -0.06
C SER A 89 -20.59 1.99 1.17
N PRO A 90 -20.93 2.55 2.35
CA PRO A 90 -21.30 3.95 2.63
C PRO A 90 -20.11 4.87 3.00
N LEU A 91 -18.85 4.43 2.91
CA LEU A 91 -17.70 5.28 3.20
C LEU A 91 -17.57 6.39 2.15
N THR A 92 -17.47 7.64 2.59
CA THR A 92 -17.17 8.77 1.71
C THR A 92 -15.67 8.85 1.44
N ILE A 93 -15.29 8.91 0.16
CA ILE A 93 -13.92 9.18 -0.30
C ILE A 93 -13.79 10.68 -0.53
N ASP A 94 -12.80 11.35 0.08
CA ASP A 94 -12.63 12.80 0.03
C ASP A 94 -11.92 13.27 -1.24
N ALA A 95 -11.07 12.42 -1.82
CA ALA A 95 -10.41 12.67 -3.09
C ALA A 95 -10.13 11.35 -3.83
N VAL A 96 -10.12 11.43 -5.15
CA VAL A 96 -9.81 10.30 -6.03
C VAL A 96 -8.48 10.53 -6.73
N VAL A 97 -7.76 9.42 -6.99
CA VAL A 97 -6.49 9.44 -7.71
C VAL A 97 -6.51 8.43 -8.85
N GLN A 98 -5.68 8.67 -9.85
CA GLN A 98 -5.54 7.84 -11.04
C GLN A 98 -4.07 7.63 -11.39
N GLU A 99 -3.82 6.83 -12.41
CA GLU A 99 -2.47 6.55 -12.93
C GLU A 99 -1.64 7.84 -13.07
N GLY A 100 -0.45 7.85 -12.48
CA GLY A 100 0.53 8.92 -12.58
C GLY A 100 0.35 10.08 -11.61
N ASP A 101 -0.78 10.19 -10.90
CA ASP A 101 -0.99 11.23 -9.89
C ASP A 101 0.07 11.16 -8.78
N LEU A 102 0.33 12.31 -8.15
CA LEU A 102 1.24 12.42 -7.02
C LEU A 102 0.48 12.82 -5.76
N ILE A 103 0.45 11.95 -4.77
CA ILE A 103 -0.06 12.23 -3.42
C ILE A 103 1.07 12.86 -2.61
N ASP A 104 0.78 14.00 -1.97
CA ASP A 104 1.75 14.80 -1.19
C ASP A 104 3.08 15.05 -1.92
N GLY A 105 3.02 15.16 -3.26
CA GLY A 105 4.12 15.52 -4.13
C GLY A 105 5.21 14.47 -4.32
N ALA A 106 5.07 13.27 -3.73
CA ALA A 106 6.12 12.25 -3.80
C ALA A 106 5.63 10.79 -3.95
N LEU A 107 4.40 10.48 -3.54
CA LEU A 107 3.80 9.16 -3.75
C LEU A 107 3.11 9.10 -5.10
N ARG A 108 3.75 8.47 -6.07
CA ARG A 108 3.19 8.25 -7.41
C ARG A 108 2.22 7.09 -7.38
N VAL A 109 1.04 7.31 -7.96
CA VAL A 109 -0.01 6.30 -8.11
C VAL A 109 0.25 5.46 -9.36
N ILE A 110 0.14 4.15 -9.21
CA ILE A 110 0.19 3.16 -10.28
C ILE A 110 -1.12 2.38 -10.24
N HIS A 111 -1.93 2.47 -11.28
CA HIS A 111 -3.17 1.71 -11.38
C HIS A 111 -2.88 0.25 -11.74
N LEU A 112 -3.29 -0.68 -10.86
CA LEU A 112 -3.07 -2.13 -10.98
C LEU A 112 -4.40 -2.90 -10.94
N PRO A 113 -5.24 -2.81 -11.97
CA PRO A 113 -6.51 -3.50 -11.96
C PRO A 113 -6.36 -5.02 -12.03
N GLY A 114 -7.37 -5.72 -11.49
CA GLY A 114 -7.49 -7.16 -11.60
C GLY A 114 -7.88 -7.85 -10.29
N LYS A 115 -7.31 -7.45 -9.14
CA LYS A 115 -7.86 -7.84 -7.85
C LYS A 115 -9.20 -7.12 -7.64
N SER A 116 -9.23 -5.84 -7.94
CA SER A 116 -10.42 -5.00 -8.07
C SER A 116 -10.21 -3.99 -9.21
N PRO A 117 -11.26 -3.33 -9.70
CA PRO A 117 -11.15 -2.44 -10.86
C PRO A 117 -10.23 -1.25 -10.62
N GLY A 118 -10.22 -0.72 -9.42
CA GLY A 118 -9.50 0.51 -9.07
C GLY A 118 -8.33 0.31 -8.10
N GLU A 119 -7.82 -0.92 -7.94
CA GLU A 119 -6.64 -1.15 -7.10
C GLU A 119 -5.46 -0.31 -7.59
N ILE A 120 -4.77 0.29 -6.62
CA ILE A 120 -3.57 1.09 -6.86
C ILE A 120 -2.37 0.57 -6.07
N ALA A 121 -1.19 0.67 -6.68
CA ALA A 121 0.08 0.67 -5.98
C ALA A 121 0.58 2.10 -5.78
N LEU A 122 1.50 2.27 -4.84
CA LEU A 122 2.10 3.58 -4.56
C LEU A 122 3.62 3.47 -4.64
N TYR A 123 4.22 4.30 -5.45
CA TYR A 123 5.66 4.38 -5.58
C TYR A 123 6.18 5.66 -4.92
N LEU A 124 6.97 5.51 -3.85
CA LEU A 124 7.64 6.63 -3.23
C LEU A 124 8.88 6.99 -4.07
N ASP A 125 8.71 8.03 -4.88
CA ASP A 125 9.66 8.39 -5.92
C ASP A 125 10.97 8.95 -5.33
N PRO A 126 12.15 8.35 -5.66
CA PRO A 126 13.46 8.82 -5.22
C PRO A 126 13.79 10.27 -5.63
N ALA A 127 13.16 10.78 -6.69
CA ALA A 127 13.36 12.16 -7.11
C ALA A 127 12.79 13.15 -6.09
N TYR A 128 11.73 12.77 -5.37
CA TYR A 128 10.98 13.67 -4.50
C TYR A 128 11.10 13.34 -3.01
N HIS A 129 11.62 12.17 -2.65
CA HIS A 129 11.71 11.74 -1.25
C HIS A 129 13.12 11.26 -0.88
N ALA A 130 13.72 11.91 0.13
CA ALA A 130 15.13 11.67 0.50
C ALA A 130 15.40 10.23 0.98
N VAL A 131 14.45 9.63 1.73
CA VAL A 131 14.57 8.25 2.21
C VAL A 131 14.48 7.28 1.03
N SER A 132 13.50 7.47 0.15
CA SER A 132 13.36 6.63 -1.05
C SER A 132 14.62 6.69 -1.92
N ARG A 133 15.22 7.88 -2.06
CA ARG A 133 16.49 8.06 -2.79
C ARG A 133 17.63 7.25 -2.16
N LYS A 134 17.72 7.26 -0.84
CA LYS A 134 18.72 6.49 -0.10
C LYS A 134 18.53 5.00 -0.23
N MET A 135 17.26 4.57 -0.32
CA MET A 135 16.85 3.16 -0.37
C MET A 135 16.74 2.61 -1.80
N GLY A 136 16.99 3.41 -2.85
CA GLY A 136 16.87 2.96 -4.23
C GLY A 136 15.44 2.83 -4.75
N GLY A 137 14.46 3.50 -4.11
CA GLY A 137 13.03 3.42 -4.41
C GLY A 137 12.26 2.49 -3.51
N ILE A 138 11.03 2.87 -3.19
CA ILE A 138 10.12 2.10 -2.31
C ILE A 138 8.77 1.96 -3.01
N LEU A 139 8.30 0.72 -3.15
CA LEU A 139 7.00 0.39 -3.70
C LEU A 139 6.08 -0.15 -2.59
N PHE A 140 4.83 0.30 -2.56
CA PHE A 140 3.78 -0.22 -1.69
C PHE A 140 2.72 -0.91 -2.54
N LEU A 141 2.31 -2.12 -2.15
CA LEU A 141 1.27 -2.89 -2.82
C LEU A 141 0.19 -3.31 -1.83
N GLY A 142 -1.05 -3.27 -2.30
CA GLY A 142 -2.21 -3.89 -1.67
C GLY A 142 -2.22 -5.41 -1.90
N ASP A 143 -3.32 -5.90 -2.47
CA ASP A 143 -3.55 -7.33 -2.70
C ASP A 143 -2.98 -7.87 -4.01
N ALA A 144 -2.49 -6.98 -4.90
CA ALA A 144 -1.95 -7.40 -6.22
C ALA A 144 -0.79 -8.40 -6.10
N ILE A 145 0.01 -8.27 -5.04
CA ILE A 145 1.03 -9.25 -4.62
C ILE A 145 1.06 -9.26 -3.09
N ILE A 146 1.15 -10.43 -2.49
CA ILE A 146 1.27 -10.61 -1.04
C ILE A 146 2.60 -11.27 -0.66
N GLY A 147 3.06 -11.03 0.56
CA GLY A 147 4.28 -11.64 1.14
C GLY A 147 3.98 -12.96 1.84
N ASN A 148 3.37 -13.91 1.15
CA ASN A 148 3.03 -15.22 1.69
C ASN A 148 3.26 -16.32 0.63
N PRO A 149 3.89 -17.47 0.99
CA PRO A 149 4.46 -17.77 2.33
C PRO A 149 5.62 -16.86 2.71
N PRO A 150 5.99 -16.78 4.01
CA PRO A 150 7.11 -15.95 4.46
C PRO A 150 8.40 -16.20 3.64
N GLY A 151 9.02 -15.09 3.18
CA GLY A 151 10.22 -15.13 2.33
C GLY A 151 9.93 -15.29 0.83
N ALA A 152 8.67 -15.44 0.41
CA ALA A 152 8.26 -15.53 -0.98
C ALA A 152 7.15 -14.53 -1.32
N LEU A 153 6.96 -14.28 -2.61
CA LEU A 153 5.83 -13.53 -3.14
C LEU A 153 4.74 -14.49 -3.60
N GLY A 154 3.48 -14.11 -3.43
CA GLY A 154 2.32 -14.87 -3.84
C GLY A 154 1.18 -14.00 -4.32
N LEU A 155 0.14 -14.61 -4.85
CA LEU A 155 -1.15 -13.99 -5.08
C LEU A 155 -2.13 -14.44 -3.99
N ILE A 156 -3.14 -13.62 -3.74
CA ILE A 156 -4.31 -14.07 -2.96
C ILE A 156 -5.05 -15.17 -3.73
N PRO A 157 -5.90 -15.98 -3.06
CA PRO A 157 -6.71 -16.99 -3.74
C PRO A 157 -7.48 -16.43 -4.92
N GLU A 158 -7.52 -17.17 -6.03
CA GLU A 158 -8.05 -16.68 -7.32
C GLU A 158 -9.54 -16.30 -7.22
N GLU A 159 -10.30 -16.94 -6.35
CA GLU A 159 -11.71 -16.60 -6.08
C GLU A 159 -11.92 -15.23 -5.42
N LYS A 160 -10.86 -14.59 -4.95
CA LYS A 160 -10.87 -13.22 -4.40
C LYS A 160 -10.44 -12.16 -5.42
N LEU A 161 -10.10 -12.58 -6.64
CA LEU A 161 -9.74 -11.69 -7.74
C LEU A 161 -10.95 -11.44 -8.62
N ASP A 162 -11.23 -10.19 -8.96
CA ASP A 162 -12.31 -9.86 -9.90
C ASP A 162 -11.95 -10.30 -11.32
N ASP A 163 -10.69 -10.14 -11.71
CA ASP A 163 -10.18 -10.56 -13.02
C ASP A 163 -8.69 -10.99 -12.93
N PRO A 164 -8.42 -12.29 -12.73
CA PRO A 164 -7.07 -12.83 -12.63
C PRO A 164 -6.21 -12.56 -13.86
N LYS A 165 -6.82 -12.53 -15.04
CA LYS A 165 -6.12 -12.27 -16.30
C LYS A 165 -5.66 -10.81 -16.40
N THR A 166 -6.55 -9.88 -16.04
CA THR A 166 -6.22 -8.45 -15.97
C THR A 166 -5.14 -8.20 -14.93
N LEU A 167 -5.19 -8.85 -13.75
CA LEU A 167 -4.14 -8.73 -12.75
C LEU A 167 -2.77 -9.13 -13.30
N ARG A 168 -2.67 -10.32 -13.90
CA ARG A 168 -1.41 -10.78 -14.50
C ARG A 168 -0.90 -9.84 -15.59
N GLY A 169 -1.81 -9.23 -16.36
CA GLY A 169 -1.47 -8.25 -17.40
C GLY A 169 -1.05 -6.89 -16.87
N SER A 170 -1.53 -6.48 -15.69
CA SER A 170 -1.20 -5.18 -15.08
C SER A 170 0.10 -5.21 -14.27
N LEU A 171 0.44 -6.34 -13.63
CA LEU A 171 1.62 -6.49 -12.77
C LEU A 171 2.94 -6.05 -13.42
N PRO A 172 3.23 -6.35 -14.71
CA PRO A 172 4.48 -5.90 -15.35
C PRO A 172 4.72 -4.39 -15.29
N LYS A 173 3.68 -3.55 -15.19
CA LYS A 173 3.80 -2.08 -15.09
C LYS A 173 4.70 -1.63 -13.93
N ILE A 174 4.66 -2.35 -12.80
CA ILE A 174 5.49 -1.98 -11.64
C ILE A 174 6.99 -2.13 -11.91
N LEU A 175 7.39 -2.95 -12.88
CA LEU A 175 8.78 -3.15 -13.27
C LEU A 175 9.37 -1.97 -14.06
N ASP A 176 8.54 -1.04 -14.54
CA ASP A 176 8.99 0.21 -15.16
C ASP A 176 9.63 1.16 -14.12
N TYR A 177 9.35 0.93 -12.83
CA TYR A 177 9.90 1.71 -11.72
C TYR A 177 11.17 1.06 -11.15
N GLN A 178 12.05 1.88 -10.58
CA GLN A 178 13.23 1.40 -9.86
C GLN A 178 12.92 1.37 -8.37
N PHE A 179 12.95 0.19 -7.76
CA PHE A 179 12.70 0.02 -6.33
C PHE A 179 13.55 -1.12 -5.75
N GLU A 180 14.11 -0.86 -4.60
CA GLU A 180 14.90 -1.82 -3.82
C GLU A 180 14.07 -2.43 -2.69
N VAL A 181 13.03 -1.70 -2.26
CA VAL A 181 12.15 -2.09 -1.16
C VAL A 181 10.72 -2.25 -1.66
N LEU A 182 10.06 -3.33 -1.23
CA LEU A 182 8.65 -3.60 -1.46
C LEU A 182 7.93 -3.77 -0.11
N LEU A 183 7.02 -2.87 0.18
CA LEU A 183 6.19 -2.86 1.37
C LEU A 183 4.79 -3.37 1.00
N LEU A 184 4.45 -4.53 1.55
CA LEU A 184 3.23 -5.25 1.24
C LEU A 184 2.19 -5.04 2.33
N CYS A 185 0.97 -4.69 1.96
CA CYS A 185 -0.12 -4.51 2.92
C CYS A 185 -0.62 -5.84 3.48
N ASP A 186 -0.26 -6.95 2.81
CA ASP A 186 -0.54 -8.31 3.24
C ASP A 186 0.73 -9.17 3.24
N GLY A 187 1.07 -9.76 4.40
CA GLY A 187 2.22 -10.64 4.57
C GLY A 187 3.56 -9.95 4.77
N GLN A 188 4.65 -10.65 4.52
CA GLN A 188 6.00 -10.19 4.85
C GLN A 188 6.55 -9.21 3.80
N PRO A 189 7.01 -7.99 4.18
CA PRO A 189 7.66 -7.05 3.28
C PRO A 189 9.03 -7.56 2.80
N VAL A 190 9.48 -7.04 1.65
CA VAL A 190 10.79 -7.31 1.04
C VAL A 190 11.65 -6.07 1.16
N LEU A 191 12.74 -6.12 1.94
CA LEU A 191 13.54 -4.95 2.29
C LEU A 191 14.83 -4.81 1.44
N SER A 192 15.11 -5.77 0.56
CA SER A 192 16.24 -5.73 -0.39
C SER A 192 15.94 -6.55 -1.63
N ASP A 193 16.56 -6.20 -2.75
CA ASP A 193 16.44 -6.91 -4.03
C ASP A 193 14.98 -7.04 -4.50
N ALA A 194 14.12 -6.12 -4.09
CA ALA A 194 12.67 -6.26 -4.29
C ALA A 194 12.30 -6.30 -5.77
N LYS A 195 12.88 -5.43 -6.60
CA LYS A 195 12.59 -5.43 -8.04
C LYS A 195 12.98 -6.74 -8.72
N GLN A 196 14.12 -7.32 -8.35
CA GLN A 196 14.55 -8.61 -8.87
C GLN A 196 13.54 -9.70 -8.49
N LYS A 197 13.16 -9.80 -7.21
CA LYS A 197 12.19 -10.79 -6.71
C LYS A 197 10.84 -10.66 -7.38
N VAL A 198 10.34 -9.43 -7.58
CA VAL A 198 9.10 -9.17 -8.30
C VAL A 198 9.23 -9.58 -9.78
N SER A 199 10.34 -9.26 -10.43
CA SER A 199 10.58 -9.65 -11.82
C SER A 199 10.56 -11.19 -11.99
N GLU A 200 11.20 -11.91 -11.08
CA GLU A 200 11.20 -13.37 -11.08
C GLU A 200 9.81 -13.94 -10.81
N PHE A 201 9.05 -13.31 -9.91
CA PHE A 201 7.68 -13.69 -9.60
C PHE A 201 6.75 -13.47 -10.79
N VAL A 202 6.75 -12.28 -11.38
CA VAL A 202 5.91 -11.94 -12.55
C VAL A 202 6.19 -12.86 -13.74
N LYS A 203 7.47 -13.20 -14.00
CA LYS A 203 7.85 -14.16 -15.04
C LYS A 203 7.28 -15.57 -14.84
N LYS A 204 7.03 -15.98 -13.61
CA LYS A 204 6.43 -17.30 -13.31
C LYS A 204 4.91 -17.31 -13.47
N LEU A 205 4.27 -16.14 -13.53
CA LEU A 205 2.82 -16.01 -13.69
C LEU A 205 2.37 -16.03 -15.16
N GLY A 206 3.26 -15.71 -16.09
CA GLY A 206 3.04 -15.71 -17.55
C GLY A 206 3.67 -16.89 -18.18
#